data_eac0042311c3c2aa4dacc73d28630995
#
_entry.id   eac0042311c3c2aa4dacc73d28630995
#
_cell.length_a   1.000
_cell.length_b   1.000
_cell.length_c   1.000
_cell.angle_alpha   90.00
_cell.angle_beta   90.00
_cell.angle_gamma   90.00
#
_symmetry.space_group_name_H-M   'P 1'
#
loop_
_entity.id
_entity.type
_entity.pdbx_description
1 polymer ?
#
loop_
_entity_poly.entity_id
_entity_poly.type
_entity_poly.pdbx_seq_one_letter_code
_entity_poly.pdbx_strand_id
1 'polypeptide(L)'
;MGLKKSVVFLVVFVLGLALFLILTRHRDLVTLSFSQSPSPAKANTMVAYALAIPADVPGLSRKSDKENEHLFGPVKSVTHEEFDNSKILGLFTRKQSRLISSISFNVEGNKTEETYYNSGGASVHRTSYSYDSKGRKTAQLMRQGTIYGETIYSYDQQGREIEALEQIGEKTLVTRRYTASYDAQGRQIEAGYSEGGRELKAYYRYSYTAGRLSELSTLNAEGILFHRVVYSYDESGRLIGESAYRPDGKLYKKSLFSYEDGRKKEEMITFNEDGSLNLGLVQIYDGRDNVVEAGALDQGNKCCKTVRIYEYDQVGNWIKQTVQSVEPATDKVIAEWFEERKIEYY
;
A
#
# COMPACT_ATOMS: atom_id res chain seq x y z
N MET A 1 -19.38 -34.59 -14.09
CA MET A 1 -19.58 -33.65 -12.96
C MET A 1 -18.28 -33.06 -12.41
N GLY A 2 -17.13 -33.36 -13.01
CA GLY A 2 -15.79 -32.89 -12.62
C GLY A 2 -15.32 -31.55 -13.22
N LEU A 3 -15.79 -31.19 -14.43
CA LEU A 3 -15.27 -30.02 -15.17
C LEU A 3 -15.74 -28.67 -14.60
N LYS A 4 -16.91 -28.58 -13.96
CA LYS A 4 -17.42 -27.33 -13.39
C LYS A 4 -16.68 -26.89 -12.11
N LYS A 5 -16.14 -27.82 -11.35
CA LYS A 5 -15.35 -27.48 -10.14
C LYS A 5 -13.97 -26.92 -10.48
N SER A 6 -13.34 -27.44 -11.54
CA SER A 6 -12.01 -26.97 -11.98
C SER A 6 -12.04 -25.54 -12.57
N VAL A 7 -13.11 -25.19 -13.28
CA VAL A 7 -13.28 -23.84 -13.83
C VAL A 7 -13.56 -22.80 -12.72
N VAL A 8 -14.35 -23.16 -11.71
CA VAL A 8 -14.63 -22.29 -10.56
C VAL A 8 -13.35 -22.10 -9.74
N PHE A 9 -12.54 -23.15 -9.55
CA PHE A 9 -11.24 -23.04 -8.86
C PHE A 9 -10.25 -22.15 -9.63
N LEU A 10 -10.22 -22.24 -10.96
CA LEU A 10 -9.35 -21.39 -11.80
C LEU A 10 -9.77 -19.91 -11.75
N VAL A 11 -11.07 -19.62 -11.79
CA VAL A 11 -11.60 -18.25 -11.71
C VAL A 11 -11.36 -17.64 -10.32
N VAL A 12 -11.54 -18.39 -9.24
CA VAL A 12 -11.24 -17.93 -7.87
C VAL A 12 -9.74 -17.74 -7.68
N PHE A 13 -8.90 -18.60 -8.28
CA PHE A 13 -7.46 -18.49 -8.23
C PHE A 13 -6.94 -17.25 -8.99
N VAL A 14 -7.48 -16.96 -10.18
CA VAL A 14 -7.12 -15.77 -10.98
C VAL A 14 -7.59 -14.49 -10.29
N LEU A 15 -8.80 -14.48 -9.69
CA LEU A 15 -9.29 -13.34 -8.91
C LEU A 15 -8.50 -13.15 -7.61
N GLY A 16 -8.12 -14.23 -6.93
CA GLY A 16 -7.25 -14.19 -5.74
C GLY A 16 -5.85 -13.69 -6.09
N LEU A 17 -5.28 -14.10 -7.22
CA LEU A 17 -3.96 -13.65 -7.69
C LEU A 17 -4.00 -12.18 -8.12
N ALA A 18 -5.07 -11.72 -8.78
CA ALA A 18 -5.26 -10.33 -9.14
C ALA A 18 -5.40 -9.44 -7.89
N LEU A 19 -6.15 -9.89 -6.88
CA LEU A 19 -6.28 -9.21 -5.59
C LEU A 19 -4.93 -9.19 -4.84
N PHE A 20 -4.16 -10.28 -4.87
CA PHE A 20 -2.82 -10.38 -4.29
C PHE A 20 -1.85 -9.41 -4.96
N LEU A 21 -1.86 -9.30 -6.29
CA LEU A 21 -1.02 -8.38 -7.05
C LEU A 21 -1.38 -6.90 -6.79
N ILE A 22 -2.66 -6.60 -6.58
CA ILE A 22 -3.13 -5.26 -6.18
C ILE A 22 -2.67 -4.93 -4.75
N LEU A 23 -2.77 -5.86 -3.82
CA LEU A 23 -2.36 -5.67 -2.41
C LEU A 23 -0.85 -5.50 -2.24
N THR A 24 -0.03 -6.14 -3.10
CA THR A 24 1.43 -6.00 -3.04
C THR A 24 1.95 -4.73 -3.71
N ARG A 25 1.12 -4.05 -4.51
CA ARG A 25 1.50 -2.89 -5.30
C ARG A 25 1.25 -1.55 -4.62
N HIS A 26 0.34 -1.48 -3.65
CA HIS A 26 -0.02 -0.25 -2.97
C HIS A 26 -0.01 -0.44 -1.46
N ARG A 27 1.09 -0.04 -0.81
CA ARG A 27 1.11 0.15 0.66
C ARG A 27 0.17 1.28 1.12
N ASP A 28 -0.30 2.13 0.21
CA ASP A 28 -1.00 3.38 0.55
C ASP A 28 -2.49 3.43 0.17
N LEU A 29 -3.06 2.44 -0.54
CA LEU A 29 -4.46 2.51 -0.96
C LEU A 29 -5.10 1.11 -1.10
N VAL A 30 -5.59 0.55 0.00
CA VAL A 30 -6.58 -0.53 -0.06
C VAL A 30 -7.97 0.07 0.11
N THR A 31 -8.53 0.58 -0.98
CA THR A 31 -9.97 0.84 -1.07
C THR A 31 -10.65 -0.43 -1.58
N LEU A 32 -11.09 -1.29 -0.68
CA LEU A 32 -11.95 -2.42 -1.02
C LEU A 32 -13.37 -1.90 -1.29
N SER A 33 -13.71 -1.67 -2.56
CA SER A 33 -15.09 -1.48 -2.97
C SER A 33 -15.74 -2.86 -3.20
N PHE A 34 -16.48 -3.36 -2.25
CA PHE A 34 -17.40 -4.47 -2.47
C PHE A 34 -18.70 -3.94 -3.07
N SER A 35 -18.91 -4.19 -4.38
CA SER A 35 -20.23 -4.06 -5.01
C SER A 35 -20.98 -5.38 -4.86
N GLN A 36 -21.70 -5.55 -3.77
CA GLN A 36 -22.93 -6.34 -3.68
C GLN A 36 -23.76 -5.81 -2.54
N SER A 37 -24.98 -5.39 -2.86
CA SER A 37 -25.97 -4.88 -1.92
C SER A 37 -26.41 -6.00 -0.97
N PRO A 38 -26.24 -5.89 0.35
CA PRO A 38 -26.97 -6.72 1.29
C PRO A 38 -28.25 -6.00 1.71
N SER A 39 -29.31 -6.80 1.88
CA SER A 39 -30.59 -6.49 2.49
C SER A 39 -30.45 -5.67 3.80
N PRO A 40 -31.39 -4.71 4.10
CA PRO A 40 -31.25 -3.78 5.19
C PRO A 40 -31.65 -4.38 6.55
N ALA A 41 -30.84 -5.31 7.06
CA ALA A 41 -30.94 -5.75 8.44
C ALA A 41 -29.56 -6.23 8.90
N LYS A 42 -28.94 -5.42 9.76
CA LYS A 42 -27.61 -5.63 10.37
C LYS A 42 -26.40 -5.27 9.51
N ALA A 43 -26.36 -4.05 9.02
CA ALA A 43 -25.10 -3.42 8.59
C ALA A 43 -24.44 -2.74 9.81
N ASN A 44 -23.78 -3.51 10.66
CA ASN A 44 -22.59 -3.01 11.32
C ASN A 44 -21.54 -2.93 10.20
N THR A 45 -21.53 -1.78 9.54
CA THR A 45 -20.57 -1.45 8.51
C THR A 45 -19.20 -1.39 9.17
N MET A 46 -18.46 -2.49 9.13
CA MET A 46 -17.01 -2.44 9.26
C MET A 46 -16.50 -1.68 8.03
N VAL A 47 -16.47 -0.37 8.14
CA VAL A 47 -15.64 0.44 7.27
C VAL A 47 -14.21 0.05 7.64
N ALA A 48 -13.62 -0.84 6.84
CA ALA A 48 -12.20 -1.08 6.89
C ALA A 48 -11.55 0.24 6.48
N TYR A 49 -11.27 1.09 7.45
CA TYR A 49 -10.39 2.22 7.25
C TYR A 49 -9.00 1.63 6.99
N ALA A 50 -8.64 1.52 5.72
CA ALA A 50 -7.24 1.51 5.35
C ALA A 50 -6.71 2.89 5.71
N LEU A 51 -6.36 3.01 6.98
CA LEU A 51 -5.64 4.17 7.45
C LEU A 51 -4.30 4.13 6.75
N ALA A 52 -4.07 5.12 5.91
CA ALA A 52 -2.71 5.53 5.64
C ALA A 52 -2.05 5.65 7.02
N ILE A 53 -1.15 4.73 7.35
CA ILE A 53 -0.17 4.97 8.40
C ILE A 53 0.42 6.30 7.97
N PRO A 54 0.36 7.35 8.82
CA PRO A 54 0.96 8.62 8.43
C PRO A 54 2.36 8.32 7.91
N ALA A 55 2.70 8.79 6.72
CA ALA A 55 3.99 8.54 6.08
C ALA A 55 5.17 9.02 6.93
N ASP A 56 4.89 9.73 8.01
CA ASP A 56 5.82 10.27 8.98
C ASP A 56 5.69 9.55 10.33
N VAL A 57 6.11 8.29 10.40
CA VAL A 57 6.49 7.70 11.70
C VAL A 57 7.79 8.40 12.12
N PRO A 58 7.79 9.22 13.19
CA PRO A 58 8.99 9.94 13.62
C PRO A 58 10.11 8.96 13.95
N GLY A 59 11.25 9.14 13.31
CA GLY A 59 12.42 8.26 13.40
C GLY A 59 12.80 7.61 12.09
N LEU A 60 11.91 7.63 11.10
CA LEU A 60 12.27 7.41 9.70
C LEU A 60 12.54 8.78 9.09
N SER A 61 13.74 9.01 8.62
CA SER A 61 14.09 10.17 7.78
C SER A 61 13.00 10.32 6.71
N ARG A 62 12.42 11.54 6.59
CA ARG A 62 11.40 11.80 5.57
C ARG A 62 12.02 11.55 4.20
N LYS A 63 11.68 10.44 3.60
CA LYS A 63 12.07 10.14 2.22
C LYS A 63 11.30 11.08 1.30
N SER A 64 11.94 11.57 0.24
CA SER A 64 11.24 12.27 -0.83
C SER A 64 10.21 11.33 -1.49
N ASP A 65 9.21 11.88 -2.16
CA ASP A 65 8.23 11.06 -2.89
C ASP A 65 8.93 10.12 -3.89
N LYS A 66 10.02 10.58 -4.52
CA LYS A 66 10.86 9.79 -5.41
C LYS A 66 11.53 8.61 -4.69
N GLU A 67 12.07 8.82 -3.49
CA GLU A 67 12.67 7.75 -2.69
C GLU A 67 11.64 6.74 -2.20
N ASN A 68 10.40 7.18 -1.93
CA ASN A 68 9.28 6.30 -1.61
C ASN A 68 8.88 5.41 -2.81
N GLU A 69 9.09 5.88 -4.04
CA GLU A 69 8.93 5.09 -5.27
C GLU A 69 10.17 4.24 -5.62
N HIS A 70 11.16 4.18 -4.72
CA HIS A 70 12.45 3.49 -4.95
C HIS A 70 13.15 3.94 -6.24
N LEU A 71 13.16 5.26 -6.48
CA LEU A 71 13.79 5.86 -7.66
C LEU A 71 15.08 6.60 -7.29
N PHE A 72 16.09 6.43 -8.11
CA PHE A 72 17.42 7.01 -7.96
C PHE A 72 17.69 8.08 -9.02
N GLY A 73 18.57 9.02 -8.70
CA GLY A 73 18.96 10.08 -9.63
C GLY A 73 17.89 11.20 -9.80
N PRO A 74 18.09 12.14 -10.72
CA PRO A 74 17.20 13.28 -10.93
C PRO A 74 16.03 12.91 -11.85
N VAL A 75 15.13 12.04 -11.38
CA VAL A 75 13.99 11.56 -12.16
C VAL A 75 12.98 12.69 -12.38
N LYS A 76 12.56 12.88 -13.63
CA LYS A 76 11.53 13.81 -14.07
C LYS A 76 10.18 13.14 -14.21
N SER A 77 10.14 11.97 -14.84
CA SER A 77 8.91 11.20 -14.99
C SER A 77 9.17 9.70 -15.07
N VAL A 78 8.15 8.92 -14.67
CA VAL A 78 8.09 7.47 -14.84
C VAL A 78 6.78 7.10 -15.48
N THR A 79 6.83 6.38 -16.59
CA THR A 79 5.68 5.76 -17.24
C THR A 79 5.77 4.24 -17.08
N HIS A 80 4.68 3.62 -16.68
CA HIS A 80 4.62 2.20 -16.38
C HIS A 80 3.68 1.50 -17.38
N GLU A 81 4.20 0.51 -18.10
CA GLU A 81 3.47 -0.30 -19.06
C GLU A 81 3.52 -1.79 -18.65
N GLU A 82 2.41 -2.49 -18.79
CA GLU A 82 2.31 -3.94 -18.63
C GLU A 82 2.21 -4.60 -20.01
N PHE A 83 2.90 -5.73 -20.15
CA PHE A 83 2.87 -6.51 -21.38
C PHE A 83 2.32 -7.90 -21.09
N ASP A 84 1.21 -8.24 -21.69
CA ASP A 84 0.65 -9.59 -21.65
C ASP A 84 1.34 -10.45 -22.70
N ASN A 85 2.24 -11.31 -22.23
CA ASN A 85 2.93 -12.33 -23.01
C ASN A 85 2.56 -13.72 -22.51
N SER A 86 1.30 -13.93 -22.16
CA SER A 86 0.87 -15.23 -21.64
C SER A 86 1.17 -16.34 -22.64
N LYS A 87 2.21 -17.11 -22.34
CA LYS A 87 2.42 -18.44 -22.94
C LYS A 87 1.38 -19.40 -22.37
N ILE A 88 0.17 -19.35 -22.89
CA ILE A 88 -0.83 -20.37 -22.59
C ILE A 88 -0.57 -21.51 -23.55
N LEU A 89 -0.18 -22.69 -23.03
CA LEU A 89 0.03 -23.94 -23.79
C LEU A 89 1.09 -23.87 -24.91
N GLY A 90 2.15 -23.08 -24.73
CA GLY A 90 3.25 -23.03 -25.71
C GLY A 90 3.01 -22.16 -26.94
N LEU A 91 1.83 -21.52 -27.04
CA LEU A 91 1.50 -20.60 -28.12
C LEU A 91 1.76 -19.16 -27.66
N PHE A 92 2.53 -18.41 -28.47
CA PHE A 92 2.71 -16.96 -28.24
C PHE A 92 1.43 -16.23 -28.60
N THR A 93 0.79 -15.60 -27.62
CA THR A 93 -0.24 -14.61 -27.89
C THR A 93 0.39 -13.26 -28.22
N ARG A 94 -0.30 -12.47 -29.03
CA ARG A 94 0.17 -11.17 -29.53
C ARG A 94 0.54 -10.26 -28.39
N LYS A 95 1.76 -9.69 -28.40
CA LYS A 95 2.24 -8.68 -27.46
C LYS A 95 1.30 -7.48 -27.48
N GLN A 96 0.48 -7.32 -26.46
CA GLN A 96 -0.37 -6.15 -26.27
C GLN A 96 0.18 -5.39 -25.05
N SER A 97 0.66 -4.17 -25.27
CA SER A 97 1.06 -3.30 -24.17
C SER A 97 -0.15 -2.54 -23.63
N ARG A 98 -0.17 -2.33 -22.33
CA ARG A 98 -1.16 -1.52 -21.63
C ARG A 98 -0.46 -0.52 -20.74
N LEU A 99 -0.70 0.76 -20.99
CA LEU A 99 -0.27 1.82 -20.08
C LEU A 99 -1.05 1.69 -18.76
N ILE A 100 -0.35 1.62 -17.64
CA ILE A 100 -0.93 1.47 -16.30
C ILE A 100 -0.93 2.79 -15.56
N SER A 101 0.21 3.46 -15.49
CA SER A 101 0.35 4.72 -14.76
C SER A 101 1.45 5.61 -15.33
N SER A 102 1.36 6.88 -14.99
CA SER A 102 2.45 7.85 -15.16
C SER A 102 2.59 8.70 -13.91
N ILE A 103 3.82 8.98 -13.52
CA ILE A 103 4.16 9.80 -12.36
C ILE A 103 5.17 10.85 -12.81
N SER A 104 4.96 12.11 -12.41
CA SER A 104 5.88 13.21 -12.65
C SER A 104 6.39 13.78 -11.34
N PHE A 105 7.64 14.25 -11.36
CA PHE A 105 8.33 14.81 -10.21
C PHE A 105 8.87 16.20 -10.55
N ASN A 106 9.07 17.04 -9.53
CA ASN A 106 9.86 18.26 -9.67
C ASN A 106 11.36 17.97 -9.43
N VAL A 107 12.21 18.96 -9.58
CA VAL A 107 13.67 18.84 -9.43
C VAL A 107 14.11 18.42 -8.02
N GLU A 108 13.30 18.70 -7.00
CA GLU A 108 13.51 18.28 -5.61
C GLU A 108 13.11 16.83 -5.36
N GLY A 109 12.47 16.16 -6.33
CA GLY A 109 11.99 14.77 -6.23
C GLY A 109 10.61 14.62 -5.58
N ASN A 110 9.84 15.69 -5.46
CA ASN A 110 8.45 15.63 -5.01
C ASN A 110 7.53 15.32 -6.19
N LYS A 111 6.53 14.46 -6.00
CA LYS A 111 5.50 14.18 -7.01
C LYS A 111 4.74 15.46 -7.38
N THR A 112 4.61 15.74 -8.65
CA THR A 112 3.75 16.82 -9.14
C THR A 112 2.44 16.32 -9.71
N GLU A 113 2.45 15.12 -10.28
CA GLU A 113 1.27 14.47 -10.83
C GLU A 113 1.40 12.96 -10.80
N GLU A 114 0.28 12.28 -10.64
CA GLU A 114 0.15 10.84 -10.78
C GLU A 114 -1.15 10.53 -11.52
N THR A 115 -1.09 9.70 -12.56
CA THR A 115 -2.23 9.33 -13.38
C THR A 115 -2.28 7.82 -13.57
N TYR A 116 -3.46 7.23 -13.42
CA TYR A 116 -3.75 5.82 -13.71
C TYR A 116 -4.68 5.70 -14.90
N TYR A 117 -4.49 4.64 -15.67
CA TYR A 117 -5.19 4.39 -16.92
C TYR A 117 -5.96 3.07 -16.87
N ASN A 118 -7.10 2.99 -17.55
CA ASN A 118 -7.82 1.74 -17.78
C ASN A 118 -7.21 0.94 -18.95
N SER A 119 -7.75 -0.24 -19.21
CA SER A 119 -7.30 -1.11 -20.31
C SER A 119 -7.46 -0.49 -21.71
N GLY A 120 -8.30 0.52 -21.86
CA GLY A 120 -8.47 1.29 -23.11
C GLY A 120 -7.55 2.50 -23.23
N GLY A 121 -6.64 2.73 -22.27
CA GLY A 121 -5.72 3.87 -22.25
C GLY A 121 -6.36 5.19 -21.80
N ALA A 122 -7.61 5.19 -21.35
CA ALA A 122 -8.25 6.38 -20.80
C ALA A 122 -7.83 6.59 -19.34
N SER A 123 -7.51 7.84 -18.96
CA SER A 123 -7.24 8.21 -17.57
C SER A 123 -8.48 7.99 -16.71
N VAL A 124 -8.35 7.19 -15.66
CA VAL A 124 -9.43 6.87 -14.71
C VAL A 124 -9.24 7.53 -13.36
N HIS A 125 -8.01 7.85 -13.00
CA HIS A 125 -7.66 8.55 -11.78
C HIS A 125 -6.48 9.47 -12.05
N ARG A 126 -6.55 10.72 -11.56
CA ARG A 126 -5.46 11.69 -11.66
C ARG A 126 -5.35 12.46 -10.36
N THR A 127 -4.16 12.57 -9.83
CA THR A 127 -3.84 13.39 -8.66
C THR A 127 -2.73 14.35 -9.00
N SER A 128 -2.89 15.62 -8.65
CA SER A 128 -1.85 16.64 -8.77
C SER A 128 -1.53 17.22 -7.39
N TYR A 129 -0.28 17.63 -7.19
CA TYR A 129 0.26 18.05 -5.90
C TYR A 129 0.90 19.42 -6.02
N SER A 130 0.70 20.28 -5.02
CA SER A 130 1.31 21.59 -4.89
C SER A 130 2.19 21.65 -3.64
N TYR A 131 3.26 22.43 -3.72
CA TYR A 131 4.25 22.55 -2.65
C TYR A 131 4.58 24.01 -2.40
N ASP A 132 4.97 24.34 -1.18
CA ASP A 132 5.51 25.64 -0.84
C ASP A 132 7.02 25.73 -1.19
N SER A 133 7.62 26.90 -0.96
CA SER A 133 9.04 27.13 -1.20
C SER A 133 9.99 26.32 -0.32
N LYS A 134 9.49 25.64 0.71
CA LYS A 134 10.24 24.72 1.59
C LYS A 134 10.05 23.26 1.18
N GLY A 135 9.34 22.98 0.07
CA GLY A 135 9.04 21.64 -0.42
C GLY A 135 7.97 20.89 0.38
N ARG A 136 7.17 21.60 1.21
CA ARG A 136 6.07 20.99 1.96
C ARG A 136 4.82 21.00 1.08
N LYS A 137 4.08 19.88 1.08
CA LYS A 137 2.83 19.72 0.31
C LYS A 137 1.77 20.69 0.83
N THR A 138 1.27 21.57 -0.02
CA THR A 138 0.23 22.55 0.35
C THR A 138 -1.15 22.13 -0.09
N ALA A 139 -1.24 21.44 -1.22
CA ALA A 139 -2.51 20.92 -1.72
C ALA A 139 -2.33 19.63 -2.52
N GLN A 140 -3.41 18.86 -2.56
CA GLN A 140 -3.58 17.69 -3.42
C GLN A 140 -4.94 17.80 -4.09
N LEU A 141 -4.99 17.68 -5.42
CA LEU A 141 -6.21 17.68 -6.21
C LEU A 141 -6.39 16.30 -6.85
N MET A 142 -7.50 15.65 -6.59
CA MET A 142 -7.83 14.32 -7.09
C MET A 142 -9.03 14.40 -8.05
N ARG A 143 -8.95 13.67 -9.16
CA ARG A 143 -10.06 13.44 -10.10
C ARG A 143 -10.20 11.96 -10.41
N GLN A 144 -11.42 11.46 -10.26
CA GLN A 144 -11.77 10.08 -10.61
C GLN A 144 -13.16 10.09 -11.28
N GLY A 145 -13.18 10.02 -12.61
CA GLY A 145 -14.40 10.22 -13.38
C GLY A 145 -15.01 11.60 -13.11
N THR A 146 -16.22 11.63 -12.58
CA THR A 146 -16.93 12.87 -12.17
C THR A 146 -16.65 13.27 -10.73
N ILE A 147 -15.92 12.45 -9.95
CA ILE A 147 -15.58 12.76 -8.57
C ILE A 147 -14.36 13.68 -8.57
N TYR A 148 -14.46 14.75 -7.81
CA TYR A 148 -13.39 15.70 -7.56
C TYR A 148 -13.11 15.74 -6.06
N GLY A 149 -11.85 15.77 -5.67
CA GLY A 149 -11.41 15.91 -4.29
C GLY A 149 -10.25 16.89 -4.18
N GLU A 150 -10.26 17.68 -3.14
CA GLU A 150 -9.18 18.60 -2.78
C GLU A 150 -8.77 18.35 -1.33
N THR A 151 -7.47 18.29 -1.06
CA THR A 151 -6.92 18.26 0.29
C THR A 151 -5.97 19.43 0.46
N ILE A 152 -6.15 20.21 1.53
CA ILE A 152 -5.30 21.35 1.89
C ILE A 152 -4.57 21.00 3.18
N TYR A 153 -3.26 21.22 3.22
CA TYR A 153 -2.38 20.89 4.33
C TYR A 153 -1.93 22.13 5.09
N SER A 154 -1.93 22.05 6.42
CA SER A 154 -1.48 23.09 7.33
C SER A 154 -0.33 22.61 8.21
N TYR A 155 0.61 23.49 8.51
CA TYR A 155 1.85 23.18 9.21
C TYR A 155 2.09 24.11 10.40
N ASP A 156 2.75 23.58 11.44
CA ASP A 156 3.20 24.39 12.57
C ASP A 156 4.48 25.20 12.21
N GLN A 157 4.95 25.99 13.17
CA GLN A 157 6.16 26.81 12.98
C GLN A 157 7.43 25.98 12.76
N GLN A 158 7.45 24.73 13.22
CA GLN A 158 8.54 23.78 13.00
C GLN A 158 8.44 23.05 11.66
N GLY A 159 7.36 23.28 10.89
CA GLY A 159 7.12 22.67 9.61
C GLY A 159 6.52 21.26 9.68
N ARG A 160 5.97 20.85 10.83
CA ARG A 160 5.27 19.58 11.00
C ARG A 160 3.81 19.75 10.60
N GLU A 161 3.26 18.77 9.88
CA GLU A 161 1.86 18.78 9.49
C GLU A 161 0.96 18.66 10.73
N ILE A 162 0.03 19.61 10.88
CA ILE A 162 -0.93 19.64 11.99
C ILE A 162 -2.36 19.42 11.55
N GLU A 163 -2.65 19.65 10.27
CA GLU A 163 -4.00 19.45 9.74
C GLU A 163 -3.95 19.15 8.24
N ALA A 164 -4.82 18.26 7.79
CA ALA A 164 -5.19 18.07 6.38
C ALA A 164 -6.71 18.16 6.27
N LEU A 165 -7.20 19.11 5.48
CA LEU A 165 -8.63 19.32 5.24
C LEU A 165 -8.97 18.79 3.84
N GLU A 166 -9.74 17.70 3.77
CA GLU A 166 -10.19 17.07 2.54
C GLU A 166 -11.65 17.41 2.24
N GLN A 167 -11.91 17.80 1.00
CA GLN A 167 -13.25 18.06 0.47
C GLN A 167 -13.47 17.18 -0.75
N ILE A 168 -14.59 16.43 -0.78
CA ILE A 168 -14.90 15.49 -1.86
C ILE A 168 -16.29 15.77 -2.41
N GLY A 169 -16.41 15.89 -3.74
CA GLY A 169 -17.66 16.04 -4.50
C GLY A 169 -18.03 17.46 -4.85
N GLU A 170 -18.85 17.63 -5.92
CA GLU A 170 -19.30 18.94 -6.43
C GLU A 170 -20.55 19.45 -5.71
N LYS A 171 -21.45 18.57 -5.28
CA LYS A 171 -22.77 18.93 -4.71
C LYS A 171 -22.95 18.54 -3.24
N THR A 172 -22.23 17.52 -2.77
CA THR A 172 -22.29 17.09 -1.37
C THR A 172 -20.85 17.05 -0.89
N LEU A 173 -20.38 18.17 -0.39
CA LEU A 173 -19.06 18.30 0.19
C LEU A 173 -18.98 17.46 1.47
N VAL A 174 -18.28 16.36 1.40
CA VAL A 174 -17.82 15.65 2.59
C VAL A 174 -16.51 16.31 3.00
N THR A 175 -16.53 17.01 4.12
CA THR A 175 -15.33 17.61 4.71
C THR A 175 -14.74 16.60 5.69
N ARG A 176 -13.49 16.23 5.47
CA ARG A 176 -12.70 15.42 6.38
C ARG A 176 -11.55 16.24 6.93
N ARG A 177 -11.35 16.16 8.22
CA ARG A 177 -10.27 16.86 8.90
C ARG A 177 -9.41 15.83 9.63
N TYR A 178 -8.13 15.90 9.37
CA TYR A 178 -7.09 15.14 10.04
C TYR A 178 -6.28 16.12 10.89
N THR A 179 -5.98 15.76 12.12
CA THR A 179 -5.19 16.59 13.04
C THR A 179 -4.05 15.77 13.60
N ALA A 180 -2.92 16.40 13.92
CA ALA A 180 -1.78 15.76 14.54
C ALA A 180 -1.24 16.59 15.70
N SER A 181 -0.77 15.91 16.74
CA SER A 181 -0.03 16.52 17.84
C SER A 181 1.27 15.79 18.10
N TYR A 182 2.23 16.51 18.68
CA TYR A 182 3.63 16.06 18.81
C TYR A 182 4.14 16.31 20.23
N ASP A 183 5.06 15.44 20.67
CA ASP A 183 5.79 15.65 21.92
C ASP A 183 6.94 16.67 21.76
N ALA A 184 7.63 16.95 22.86
CA ALA A 184 8.76 17.89 22.88
C ALA A 184 9.96 17.43 22.02
N GLN A 185 10.05 16.15 21.70
CA GLN A 185 11.06 15.58 20.81
C GLN A 185 10.62 15.60 19.32
N GLY A 186 9.44 16.15 19.03
CA GLY A 186 8.87 16.21 17.68
C GLY A 186 8.27 14.89 17.18
N ARG A 187 8.06 13.90 18.06
CA ARG A 187 7.41 12.65 17.69
C ARG A 187 5.90 12.82 17.77
N GLN A 188 5.18 12.30 16.79
CA GLN A 188 3.72 12.32 16.78
C GLN A 188 3.17 11.46 17.92
N ILE A 189 2.36 12.03 18.79
CA ILE A 189 1.76 11.32 19.94
C ILE A 189 0.26 11.05 19.74
N GLU A 190 -0.40 11.85 18.91
CA GLU A 190 -1.81 11.67 18.59
C GLU A 190 -2.12 12.16 17.17
N ALA A 191 -3.06 11.50 16.51
CA ALA A 191 -3.72 11.99 15.30
C ALA A 191 -5.22 11.82 15.45
N GLY A 192 -6.00 12.75 14.91
CA GLY A 192 -7.45 12.72 14.95
C GLY A 192 -8.05 12.72 13.55
N TYR A 193 -9.24 12.14 13.42
CA TYR A 193 -10.04 12.16 12.21
C TYR A 193 -11.47 12.55 12.52
N SER A 194 -12.00 13.50 11.76
CA SER A 194 -13.41 13.90 11.82
C SER A 194 -14.00 14.06 10.42
N GLU A 195 -15.32 13.97 10.27
CA GLU A 195 -16.02 14.08 9.00
C GLU A 195 -17.33 14.84 9.15
N GLY A 196 -17.61 15.74 8.17
CA GLY A 196 -18.85 16.52 8.14
C GLY A 196 -19.00 17.53 9.27
N GLY A 197 -17.90 18.06 9.82
CA GLY A 197 -17.90 19.01 10.93
C GLY A 197 -18.38 18.44 12.27
N ARG A 198 -18.52 17.11 12.35
CA ARG A 198 -18.89 16.40 13.58
C ARG A 198 -17.68 16.18 14.46
N GLU A 199 -17.90 15.86 15.73
CA GLU A 199 -16.84 15.45 16.66
C GLU A 199 -15.94 14.35 16.09
N LEU A 200 -14.72 14.27 16.60
CA LEU A 200 -13.72 13.26 16.23
C LEU A 200 -14.36 11.88 16.14
N LYS A 201 -14.26 11.22 14.96
CA LYS A 201 -14.79 9.86 14.76
C LYS A 201 -13.81 8.79 15.21
N ALA A 202 -12.52 9.09 15.14
CA ALA A 202 -11.46 8.21 15.60
C ALA A 202 -10.20 9.02 15.91
N TYR A 203 -9.39 8.51 16.79
CA TYR A 203 -8.06 9.02 17.03
C TYR A 203 -7.06 7.88 17.18
N TYR A 204 -5.81 8.21 16.87
CA TYR A 204 -4.65 7.33 16.90
C TYR A 204 -3.75 7.85 18.01
N ARG A 205 -3.30 6.95 18.85
CA ARG A 205 -2.35 7.26 19.89
C ARG A 205 -1.08 6.45 19.68
N TYR A 206 0.05 7.15 19.69
CA TYR A 206 1.37 6.59 19.45
C TYR A 206 2.15 6.54 20.75
N SER A 207 2.71 5.38 21.09
CA SER A 207 3.56 5.19 22.24
C SER A 207 4.97 4.81 21.79
N TYR A 208 5.97 5.32 22.49
CA TYR A 208 7.36 5.13 22.13
C TYR A 208 8.15 4.52 23.29
N THR A 209 9.04 3.58 22.98
CA THR A 209 9.99 2.98 23.91
C THR A 209 11.39 3.10 23.32
N ALA A 210 12.35 3.60 24.10
CA ALA A 210 13.73 3.87 23.65
C ALA A 210 13.78 4.67 22.32
N GLY A 211 12.89 5.66 22.17
CA GLY A 211 12.83 6.53 21.00
C GLY A 211 12.14 5.92 19.75
N ARG A 212 11.71 4.66 19.80
CA ARG A 212 11.05 3.95 18.70
C ARG A 212 9.57 3.75 18.98
N LEU A 213 8.75 3.78 17.92
CA LEU A 213 7.31 3.48 18.04
C LEU A 213 7.13 2.06 18.56
N SER A 214 6.55 1.91 19.75
CA SER A 214 6.31 0.62 20.38
C SER A 214 4.85 0.17 20.26
N GLU A 215 3.91 1.13 20.17
CA GLU A 215 2.50 0.84 20.04
C GLU A 215 1.76 1.93 19.27
N LEU A 216 0.81 1.52 18.44
CA LEU A 216 -0.20 2.35 17.82
C LEU A 216 -1.57 1.85 18.24
N SER A 217 -2.34 2.67 18.94
CA SER A 217 -3.72 2.38 19.34
C SER A 217 -4.68 3.21 18.51
N THR A 218 -5.72 2.58 17.96
CA THR A 218 -6.86 3.25 17.33
C THR A 218 -8.03 3.23 18.30
N LEU A 219 -8.58 4.41 18.57
CA LEU A 219 -9.70 4.59 19.48
C LEU A 219 -10.88 5.21 18.72
N ASN A 220 -12.12 4.90 19.13
CA ASN A 220 -13.31 5.59 18.62
C ASN A 220 -13.50 6.96 19.32
N ALA A 221 -14.57 7.66 18.96
CA ALA A 221 -14.89 8.99 19.50
C ALA A 221 -15.02 9.01 21.02
N GLU A 222 -15.46 7.92 21.62
CA GLU A 222 -15.65 7.76 23.08
C GLU A 222 -14.36 7.33 23.81
N GLY A 223 -13.23 7.19 23.09
CA GLY A 223 -11.96 6.74 23.65
C GLY A 223 -11.86 5.25 23.88
N ILE A 224 -12.79 4.47 23.33
CA ILE A 224 -12.77 3.01 23.44
C ILE A 224 -11.80 2.44 22.40
N LEU A 225 -10.92 1.55 22.84
CA LEU A 225 -9.96 0.89 21.99
C LEU A 225 -10.67 0.06 20.91
N PHE A 226 -10.35 0.34 19.65
CA PHE A 226 -10.87 -0.40 18.50
C PHE A 226 -9.82 -1.35 17.92
N HIS A 227 -8.55 -0.95 17.99
CA HIS A 227 -7.46 -1.69 17.37
C HIS A 227 -6.13 -1.29 18.01
N ARG A 228 -5.20 -2.24 18.11
CA ARG A 228 -3.87 -1.99 18.66
C ARG A 228 -2.81 -2.74 17.85
N VAL A 229 -1.74 -2.06 17.49
CA VAL A 229 -0.55 -2.66 16.85
C VAL A 229 0.64 -2.47 17.79
N VAL A 230 1.37 -3.55 18.03
CA VAL A 230 2.60 -3.56 18.83
C VAL A 230 3.76 -3.86 17.91
N TYR A 231 4.83 -3.09 18.04
CA TYR A 231 6.04 -3.18 17.24
C TYR A 231 7.21 -3.72 18.06
N SER A 232 8.04 -4.56 17.46
CA SER A 232 9.26 -5.08 18.07
C SER A 232 10.46 -4.86 17.16
N TYR A 233 11.63 -4.59 17.79
CA TYR A 233 12.86 -4.23 17.09
C TYR A 233 14.02 -5.08 17.59
N ASP A 234 14.99 -5.34 16.71
CA ASP A 234 16.26 -5.94 17.10
C ASP A 234 17.20 -4.94 17.80
N GLU A 235 18.35 -5.41 18.28
CA GLU A 235 19.36 -4.58 18.95
C GLU A 235 19.91 -3.46 18.04
N SER A 236 19.93 -3.68 16.72
CA SER A 236 20.33 -2.68 15.72
C SER A 236 19.22 -1.66 15.42
N GLY A 237 18.00 -1.88 15.94
CA GLY A 237 16.85 -1.02 15.74
C GLY A 237 16.05 -1.28 14.47
N ARG A 238 16.28 -2.41 13.81
CA ARG A 238 15.47 -2.82 12.68
C ARG A 238 14.17 -3.44 13.19
N LEU A 239 13.05 -3.14 12.51
CA LEU A 239 11.75 -3.74 12.82
C LEU A 239 11.80 -5.25 12.56
N ILE A 240 11.51 -6.06 13.58
CA ILE A 240 11.46 -7.54 13.47
C ILE A 240 10.07 -8.12 13.65
N GLY A 241 9.09 -7.30 14.09
CA GLY A 241 7.73 -7.79 14.23
C GLY A 241 6.69 -6.71 14.42
N GLU A 242 5.50 -6.99 13.91
CA GLU A 242 4.26 -6.27 14.15
C GLU A 242 3.19 -7.27 14.60
N SER A 243 2.46 -6.94 15.65
CA SER A 243 1.34 -7.76 16.14
C SER A 243 0.10 -6.89 16.31
N ALA A 244 -0.97 -7.21 15.62
CA ALA A 244 -2.20 -6.43 15.62
C ALA A 244 -3.32 -7.18 16.33
N TYR A 245 -3.98 -6.48 17.26
CA TYR A 245 -4.96 -7.03 18.19
C TYR A 245 -6.32 -6.39 18.00
N ARG A 246 -7.37 -7.18 18.14
CA ARG A 246 -8.78 -6.73 18.24
C ARG A 246 -9.05 -6.09 19.60
N PRO A 247 -10.23 -5.45 19.77
CA PRO A 247 -10.63 -4.85 21.05
C PRO A 247 -10.68 -5.85 22.21
N ASP A 248 -10.99 -7.11 21.94
CA ASP A 248 -11.03 -8.22 22.91
C ASP A 248 -9.63 -8.74 23.29
N GLY A 249 -8.56 -8.12 22.75
CA GLY A 249 -7.18 -8.51 22.99
C GLY A 249 -6.69 -9.69 22.14
N LYS A 250 -7.53 -10.27 21.28
CA LYS A 250 -7.12 -11.38 20.41
C LYS A 250 -6.26 -10.89 19.25
N LEU A 251 -5.19 -11.61 18.97
CA LEU A 251 -4.34 -11.40 17.82
C LEU A 251 -5.12 -11.72 16.55
N TYR A 252 -5.10 -10.83 15.55
CA TYR A 252 -5.71 -11.08 14.24
C TYR A 252 -4.74 -10.95 13.06
N LYS A 253 -3.59 -10.30 13.28
CA LYS A 253 -2.53 -10.20 12.28
C LYS A 253 -1.17 -10.20 12.96
N LYS A 254 -0.20 -10.87 12.38
CA LYS A 254 1.21 -10.83 12.79
C LYS A 254 2.08 -10.74 11.54
N SER A 255 3.02 -9.80 11.52
CA SER A 255 4.12 -9.76 10.56
C SER A 255 5.44 -9.98 11.29
N LEU A 256 6.30 -10.81 10.70
CA LEU A 256 7.67 -11.06 11.17
C LEU A 256 8.63 -10.65 10.06
N PHE A 257 9.70 -9.96 10.45
CA PHE A 257 10.74 -9.52 9.53
C PHE A 257 12.07 -10.15 9.92
N SER A 258 12.75 -10.72 8.95
CA SER A 258 14.14 -11.19 9.11
C SER A 258 15.03 -10.57 8.03
N TYR A 259 16.31 -10.45 8.35
CA TYR A 259 17.30 -9.77 7.52
C TYR A 259 18.55 -10.63 7.42
N GLU A 260 18.78 -11.22 6.25
CA GLU A 260 19.91 -12.11 5.98
C GLU A 260 20.50 -11.78 4.61
N ASP A 261 21.82 -11.75 4.50
CA ASP A 261 22.58 -11.57 3.23
C ASP A 261 22.11 -10.37 2.38
N GLY A 262 21.79 -9.23 3.06
CA GLY A 262 21.28 -8.04 2.40
C GLY A 262 19.85 -8.15 1.87
N ARG A 263 19.14 -9.22 2.21
CA ARG A 263 17.72 -9.44 1.89
C ARG A 263 16.86 -9.24 3.13
N LYS A 264 15.63 -8.77 2.91
CA LYS A 264 14.58 -8.72 3.91
C LYS A 264 13.54 -9.77 3.56
N LYS A 265 13.12 -10.56 4.54
CA LYS A 265 11.96 -11.45 4.43
C LYS A 265 10.86 -10.91 5.33
N GLU A 266 9.64 -10.85 4.83
CA GLU A 266 8.43 -10.56 5.57
C GLU A 266 7.51 -11.79 5.53
N GLU A 267 7.05 -12.25 6.69
CA GLU A 267 6.04 -13.27 6.86
C GLU A 267 4.84 -12.65 7.56
N MET A 268 3.72 -12.51 6.85
CA MET A 268 2.48 -11.99 7.39
C MET A 268 1.48 -13.12 7.56
N ILE A 269 0.88 -13.21 8.74
CA ILE A 269 -0.13 -14.21 9.09
C ILE A 269 -1.37 -13.49 9.62
N THR A 270 -2.55 -13.86 9.13
CA THR A 270 -3.82 -13.39 9.66
C THR A 270 -4.60 -14.55 10.29
N PHE A 271 -5.42 -14.21 11.29
CA PHE A 271 -6.19 -15.20 12.08
C PHE A 271 -7.68 -14.88 12.03
N ASN A 272 -8.50 -15.90 12.02
CA ASN A 272 -9.95 -15.83 12.18
C ASN A 272 -10.32 -15.43 13.63
N GLU A 273 -11.61 -15.24 13.90
CA GLU A 273 -12.10 -14.91 15.25
C GLU A 273 -11.89 -16.06 16.25
N ASP A 274 -11.90 -17.29 15.78
CA ASP A 274 -11.64 -18.51 16.57
C ASP A 274 -10.14 -18.76 16.81
N GLY A 275 -9.25 -17.92 16.24
CA GLY A 275 -7.81 -18.06 16.34
C GLY A 275 -7.18 -19.01 15.32
N SER A 276 -7.97 -19.63 14.45
CA SER A 276 -7.44 -20.44 13.35
C SER A 276 -6.73 -19.57 12.30
N LEU A 277 -5.78 -20.17 11.59
CA LEU A 277 -5.08 -19.51 10.49
C LEU A 277 -6.07 -19.15 9.38
N ASN A 278 -6.08 -17.87 8.96
CA ASN A 278 -6.87 -17.42 7.81
C ASN A 278 -6.00 -17.37 6.54
N LEU A 279 -4.94 -16.57 6.55
CA LEU A 279 -4.06 -16.37 5.40
C LEU A 279 -2.63 -16.17 5.88
N GLY A 280 -1.69 -16.78 5.19
CA GLY A 280 -0.26 -16.46 5.32
C GLY A 280 0.30 -15.92 4.01
N LEU A 281 1.15 -14.90 4.11
CA LEU A 281 1.89 -14.33 2.98
C LEU A 281 3.37 -14.31 3.33
N VAL A 282 4.21 -14.59 2.34
CA VAL A 282 5.67 -14.47 2.46
C VAL A 282 6.17 -13.60 1.33
N GLN A 283 6.99 -12.62 1.64
CA GLN A 283 7.67 -11.79 0.65
C GLN A 283 9.17 -11.76 0.96
N ILE A 284 9.98 -11.85 -0.08
CA ILE A 284 11.43 -11.68 0.00
C ILE A 284 11.80 -10.49 -0.86
N TYR A 285 12.59 -9.60 -0.27
CA TYR A 285 13.05 -8.37 -0.89
C TYR A 285 14.56 -8.45 -1.14
N ASP A 286 15.02 -7.84 -2.22
CA ASP A 286 16.45 -7.65 -2.47
C ASP A 286 17.01 -6.47 -1.65
N GLY A 287 18.32 -6.20 -1.79
CA GLY A 287 18.98 -5.07 -1.11
C GLY A 287 18.52 -3.67 -1.56
N ARG A 288 17.63 -3.60 -2.55
CA ARG A 288 17.00 -2.35 -3.03
C ARG A 288 15.52 -2.26 -2.67
N ASP A 289 15.06 -3.11 -1.73
CA ASP A 289 13.66 -3.22 -1.32
C ASP A 289 12.67 -3.63 -2.44
N ASN A 290 13.15 -4.22 -3.54
CA ASN A 290 12.27 -4.80 -4.54
C ASN A 290 11.85 -6.21 -4.13
N VAL A 291 10.57 -6.55 -4.28
CA VAL A 291 10.08 -7.91 -4.02
C VAL A 291 10.59 -8.85 -5.10
N VAL A 292 11.49 -9.77 -4.75
CA VAL A 292 12.04 -10.77 -5.68
C VAL A 292 11.29 -12.10 -5.62
N GLU A 293 10.65 -12.41 -4.50
CA GLU A 293 9.80 -13.59 -4.35
C GLU A 293 8.58 -13.24 -3.49
N ALA A 294 7.42 -13.76 -3.86
CA ALA A 294 6.22 -13.69 -3.04
C ALA A 294 5.47 -15.02 -3.10
N GLY A 295 4.87 -15.42 -1.98
CA GLY A 295 4.10 -16.65 -1.87
C GLY A 295 2.95 -16.50 -0.89
N ALA A 296 1.96 -17.40 -1.00
CA ALA A 296 0.87 -17.48 -0.05
C ALA A 296 0.80 -18.89 0.57
N LEU A 297 0.26 -18.93 1.79
CA LEU A 297 -0.02 -20.15 2.53
C LEU A 297 -1.54 -20.24 2.70
N ASP A 298 -2.13 -21.32 2.25
CA ASP A 298 -3.51 -21.67 2.54
C ASP A 298 -3.52 -22.82 3.55
N GLN A 299 -4.10 -22.56 4.73
CA GLN A 299 -4.12 -23.51 5.86
C GLN A 299 -2.73 -24.11 6.18
N GLY A 300 -1.68 -23.26 6.06
CA GLY A 300 -0.28 -23.65 6.31
C GLY A 300 0.43 -24.32 5.14
N ASN A 301 -0.24 -24.60 4.02
CA ASN A 301 0.36 -25.17 2.81
C ASN A 301 0.67 -24.08 1.79
N LYS A 302 1.83 -24.17 1.13
CA LYS A 302 2.17 -23.24 0.03
C LYS A 302 1.21 -23.47 -1.13
N CYS A 303 0.40 -22.47 -1.44
CA CYS A 303 -0.59 -22.55 -2.54
C CYS A 303 -0.15 -21.85 -3.80
N CYS A 304 0.73 -20.87 -3.73
CA CYS A 304 1.21 -20.12 -4.89
C CYS A 304 2.59 -19.52 -4.60
N LYS A 305 3.34 -19.29 -5.68
CA LYS A 305 4.63 -18.63 -5.64
C LYS A 305 4.81 -17.78 -6.88
N THR A 306 5.31 -16.56 -6.71
CA THR A 306 5.76 -15.70 -7.81
C THR A 306 7.22 -15.33 -7.61
N VAL A 307 7.97 -15.29 -8.69
CA VAL A 307 9.37 -14.83 -8.73
C VAL A 307 9.42 -13.61 -9.63
N ARG A 308 10.18 -12.60 -9.23
CA ARG A 308 10.40 -11.39 -10.01
C ARG A 308 11.87 -11.19 -10.31
N ILE A 309 12.15 -10.89 -11.57
CA ILE A 309 13.49 -10.66 -12.09
C ILE A 309 13.52 -9.25 -12.65
N TYR A 310 14.48 -8.44 -12.20
CA TYR A 310 14.57 -7.03 -12.55
C TYR A 310 15.77 -6.76 -13.47
N GLU A 311 15.55 -5.93 -14.47
CA GLU A 311 16.58 -5.29 -15.28
C GLU A 311 16.64 -3.81 -14.88
N TYR A 312 17.83 -3.25 -14.76
CA TYR A 312 18.07 -1.91 -14.24
C TYR A 312 18.77 -1.03 -15.29
N ASP A 313 18.49 0.26 -15.24
CA ASP A 313 19.27 1.25 -15.99
C ASP A 313 20.63 1.55 -15.30
N GLN A 314 21.40 2.46 -15.90
CA GLN A 314 22.74 2.83 -15.39
C GLN A 314 22.67 3.58 -14.04
N VAL A 315 21.52 4.19 -13.69
CA VAL A 315 21.31 4.91 -12.44
C VAL A 315 20.89 3.96 -11.31
N GLY A 316 20.42 2.76 -11.67
CA GLY A 316 19.97 1.74 -10.73
C GLY A 316 18.46 1.64 -10.58
N ASN A 317 17.69 2.34 -11.39
CA ASN A 317 16.24 2.21 -11.45
C ASN A 317 15.86 0.97 -12.27
N TRP A 318 14.91 0.17 -11.80
CA TRP A 318 14.43 -0.92 -12.61
C TRP A 318 13.59 -0.40 -13.79
N ILE A 319 13.92 -0.92 -14.98
CA ILE A 319 13.29 -0.55 -16.25
C ILE A 319 12.43 -1.68 -16.81
N LYS A 320 12.70 -2.91 -16.39
CA LYS A 320 11.89 -4.06 -16.73
C LYS A 320 11.82 -5.04 -15.56
N GLN A 321 10.65 -5.59 -15.36
CA GLN A 321 10.37 -6.63 -14.39
C GLN A 321 9.69 -7.80 -15.08
N THR A 322 10.32 -8.97 -15.03
CA THR A 322 9.69 -10.23 -15.44
C THR A 322 9.07 -10.89 -14.22
N VAL A 323 7.80 -11.22 -14.29
CA VAL A 323 7.06 -11.89 -13.22
C VAL A 323 6.71 -13.30 -13.67
N GLN A 324 7.14 -14.29 -12.89
CA GLN A 324 6.87 -15.69 -13.14
C GLN A 324 5.95 -16.23 -12.05
N SER A 325 4.84 -16.83 -12.45
CA SER A 325 4.05 -17.69 -11.56
C SER A 325 4.65 -19.08 -11.61
N VAL A 326 4.91 -19.64 -10.44
CA VAL A 326 5.69 -20.87 -10.28
C VAL A 326 4.86 -21.89 -9.49
N GLU A 327 4.88 -23.15 -9.92
CA GLU A 327 4.30 -24.25 -9.16
C GLU A 327 5.13 -24.51 -7.90
N PRO A 328 4.55 -24.38 -6.68
CA PRO A 328 5.33 -24.43 -5.44
C PRO A 328 6.08 -25.73 -5.17
N ALA A 329 5.59 -26.83 -5.72
CA ALA A 329 6.17 -28.18 -5.49
C ALA A 329 7.34 -28.50 -6.41
N THR A 330 7.38 -27.93 -7.62
CA THR A 330 8.34 -28.30 -8.67
C THR A 330 9.19 -27.15 -9.15
N ASP A 331 8.92 -25.93 -8.71
CA ASP A 331 9.47 -24.66 -9.20
C ASP A 331 9.32 -24.45 -10.73
N LYS A 332 8.37 -25.18 -11.35
CA LYS A 332 8.06 -25.05 -12.76
C LYS A 332 7.32 -23.76 -13.04
N VAL A 333 7.78 -22.97 -13.98
CA VAL A 333 7.07 -21.77 -14.45
C VAL A 333 5.79 -22.17 -15.17
N ILE A 334 4.64 -21.70 -14.69
CA ILE A 334 3.30 -21.96 -15.25
C ILE A 334 2.73 -20.77 -16.02
N ALA A 335 3.17 -19.55 -15.69
CA ALA A 335 2.82 -18.33 -16.40
C ALA A 335 3.97 -17.31 -16.27
N GLU A 336 4.11 -16.45 -17.27
CA GLU A 336 5.10 -15.38 -17.27
C GLU A 336 4.53 -14.15 -17.95
N TRP A 337 4.76 -12.97 -17.36
CA TRP A 337 4.47 -11.67 -17.96
C TRP A 337 5.56 -10.68 -17.56
N PHE A 338 5.59 -9.50 -18.16
CA PHE A 338 6.54 -8.49 -17.79
C PHE A 338 5.93 -7.08 -17.81
N GLU A 339 6.56 -6.22 -17.05
CA GLU A 339 6.26 -4.81 -16.93
C GLU A 339 7.49 -4.00 -17.30
N GLU A 340 7.32 -2.86 -17.95
CA GLU A 340 8.41 -1.96 -18.31
C GLU A 340 8.14 -0.56 -17.73
N ARG A 341 9.22 0.11 -17.35
CA ARG A 341 9.22 1.52 -17.00
C ARG A 341 10.02 2.32 -18.02
N LYS A 342 9.45 3.41 -18.48
CA LYS A 342 10.19 4.45 -19.20
C LYS A 342 10.45 5.58 -18.23
N ILE A 343 11.72 5.89 -17.99
CA ILE A 343 12.14 6.88 -17.02
C ILE A 343 12.81 8.02 -17.76
N GLU A 344 12.32 9.22 -17.53
CA GLU A 344 12.94 10.44 -18.01
C GLU A 344 13.66 11.13 -16.85
N TYR A 345 14.84 11.70 -17.14
CA TYR A 345 15.66 12.43 -16.19
C TYR A 345 15.72 13.90 -16.57
N TYR A 346 15.99 14.77 -15.59
CA TYR A 346 16.24 16.18 -15.81
C TYR A 346 17.58 16.42 -16.51
#